data_ed55fd73c0c5bc84fc88a4d8ccdf1aa4
#
_entry.id   ed55fd73c0c5bc84fc88a4d8ccdf1aa4
#
_cell.length_a   1.000
_cell.length_b   1.000
_cell.length_c   1.000
_cell.angle_alpha   90.00
_cell.angle_beta   90.00
_cell.angle_gamma   90.00
#
_symmetry.space_group_name_H-M   'P 1'
#
loop_
_entity.id
_entity.type
_entity.pdbx_description
1 polymer ?
#
loop_
_entity_poly.entity_id
_entity_poly.type
_entity_poly.pdbx_seq_one_letter_code
_entity_poly.pdbx_strand_id
1 'polypeptide(L)'
;PSPVTTHTYIFNLPTQRLQLPVLSVVTASNHLFGATGIMETNPRNTTRHGLAWERPVSVEYFPPEGGDSFQIDCGLRLHGGQYIRERYDPRGALPFNKYSYRLYFRGDYGPGRLEFPLFPDCAVTAFDSVVLRAGMNDHSNPFLRDELTRRLAAQTGQVASHGTFVQFYLNGAYKG
;
A
#
# COMPACT_ATOMS: atom_id res chain seq x y z
N PRO A 1 -13.10 27.44 -3.54
CA PRO A 1 -11.91 26.89 -2.88
C PRO A 1 -11.05 26.17 -3.92
N SER A 2 -9.76 26.42 -3.93
CA SER A 2 -8.83 25.66 -4.77
C SER A 2 -8.72 24.22 -4.26
N PRO A 3 -8.49 23.22 -5.13
CA PRO A 3 -8.25 21.85 -4.69
C PRO A 3 -7.02 21.80 -3.75
N VAL A 4 -7.09 20.95 -2.74
CA VAL A 4 -5.95 20.68 -1.88
C VAL A 4 -4.99 19.76 -2.64
N THR A 5 -3.75 20.21 -2.82
CA THR A 5 -2.67 19.39 -3.38
C THR A 5 -1.77 18.91 -2.25
N THR A 6 -1.50 17.63 -2.23
CA THR A 6 -0.65 17.00 -1.21
C THR A 6 0.69 16.64 -1.82
N HIS A 7 1.79 16.95 -1.13
CA HIS A 7 3.14 16.54 -1.52
C HIS A 7 3.88 15.94 -0.32
N THR A 8 4.64 14.90 -0.56
CA THR A 8 5.47 14.24 0.43
C THR A 8 6.92 14.70 0.29
N TYR A 9 7.52 15.09 1.40
CA TYR A 9 8.94 15.39 1.50
C TYR A 9 9.59 14.41 2.47
N ILE A 10 10.65 13.72 2.02
CA ILE A 10 11.35 12.73 2.81
C ILE A 10 12.73 13.24 3.13
N PHE A 11 13.02 13.41 4.42
CA PHE A 11 14.31 13.89 4.91
C PHE A 11 15.04 12.78 5.65
N ASN A 12 16.38 12.73 5.50
CA ASN A 12 17.28 11.85 6.24
C ASN A 12 16.88 10.36 6.18
N LEU A 13 16.42 9.91 5.01
CA LEU A 13 16.13 8.49 4.83
C LEU A 13 17.43 7.67 5.00
N PRO A 14 17.46 6.65 5.87
CA PRO A 14 18.63 5.79 6.02
C PRO A 14 19.04 5.16 4.68
N THR A 15 20.36 5.07 4.44
CA THR A 15 20.90 4.59 3.16
C THR A 15 20.36 3.21 2.76
N GLN A 16 20.12 2.33 3.75
CA GLN A 16 19.55 1.00 3.50
C GLN A 16 18.11 1.06 2.95
N ARG A 17 17.37 2.14 3.25
CA ARG A 17 16.02 2.35 2.74
C ARG A 17 15.98 3.00 1.36
N LEU A 18 17.08 3.58 0.91
CA LEU A 18 17.19 4.16 -0.42
C LEU A 18 17.22 3.11 -1.56
N GLN A 19 17.42 1.84 -1.22
CA GLN A 19 17.47 0.74 -2.19
C GLN A 19 16.10 0.24 -2.67
N LEU A 20 15.03 0.62 -1.97
CA LEU A 20 13.67 0.25 -2.35
C LEU A 20 12.85 1.51 -2.64
N PRO A 21 11.89 1.43 -3.56
CA PRO A 21 11.01 2.55 -3.80
C PRO A 21 10.20 2.91 -2.53
N VAL A 22 9.89 4.18 -2.40
CA VAL A 22 9.00 4.68 -1.35
C VAL A 22 7.60 4.86 -1.91
N LEU A 23 6.61 4.34 -1.20
CA LEU A 23 5.20 4.59 -1.43
C LEU A 23 4.63 5.37 -0.24
N SER A 24 4.24 6.60 -0.48
CA SER A 24 3.63 7.49 0.51
C SER A 24 2.14 7.61 0.24
N VAL A 25 1.33 7.36 1.25
CA VAL A 25 -0.13 7.50 1.19
C VAL A 25 -0.55 8.52 2.23
N VAL A 26 -1.25 9.56 1.79
CA VAL A 26 -1.72 10.65 2.65
C VAL A 26 -3.23 10.78 2.57
N THR A 27 -3.87 10.93 3.73
CA THR A 27 -5.32 11.12 3.84
C THR A 27 -5.68 11.85 5.14
N ALA A 28 -6.89 12.34 5.24
CA ALA A 28 -7.38 12.94 6.48
C ALA A 28 -7.43 11.92 7.63
N SER A 29 -7.10 12.34 8.85
CA SER A 29 -7.04 11.43 10.00
C SER A 29 -8.36 10.75 10.32
N ASN A 30 -9.50 11.43 10.08
CA ASN A 30 -10.83 10.85 10.26
C ASN A 30 -11.20 9.77 9.23
N HIS A 31 -10.46 9.65 8.13
CA HIS A 31 -10.56 8.54 7.19
C HIS A 31 -9.96 7.25 7.76
N LEU A 32 -8.99 7.38 8.65
CA LEU A 32 -8.29 6.25 9.27
C LEU A 32 -8.89 5.87 10.62
N PHE A 33 -9.23 6.85 11.46
CA PHE A 33 -9.65 6.67 12.85
C PHE A 33 -10.99 7.36 13.15
N GLY A 34 -11.63 6.96 14.25
CA GLY A 34 -12.93 7.46 14.69
C GLY A 34 -14.10 6.74 14.03
N ALA A 35 -15.31 7.24 14.21
CA ALA A 35 -16.57 6.54 13.89
C ALA A 35 -16.65 6.02 12.43
N THR A 36 -16.04 6.72 11.49
CA THR A 36 -16.02 6.35 10.06
C THR A 36 -14.65 5.93 9.56
N GLY A 37 -13.64 5.90 10.42
CA GLY A 37 -12.27 5.54 10.09
C GLY A 37 -12.14 4.05 9.75
N ILE A 38 -11.40 3.73 8.67
CA ILE A 38 -11.27 2.34 8.20
C ILE A 38 -10.40 1.47 9.11
N MET A 39 -9.55 2.08 9.93
CA MET A 39 -8.67 1.38 10.89
C MET A 39 -9.30 1.30 12.30
N GLU A 40 -10.49 1.85 12.49
CA GLU A 40 -11.16 1.83 13.79
C GLU A 40 -11.58 0.41 14.18
N THR A 41 -11.25 0.01 15.40
CA THR A 41 -11.56 -1.30 15.94
C THR A 41 -12.79 -1.31 16.81
N ASN A 42 -13.21 -0.13 17.30
CA ASN A 42 -14.45 0.05 18.06
C ASN A 42 -15.16 1.36 17.65
N PRO A 43 -16.19 1.31 16.79
CA PRO A 43 -16.81 0.14 16.16
C PRO A 43 -15.84 -0.60 15.22
N ARG A 44 -16.11 -1.87 14.96
CA ARG A 44 -15.23 -2.74 14.16
C ARG A 44 -15.32 -2.43 12.67
N ASN A 45 -14.79 -1.27 12.27
CA ASN A 45 -14.79 -0.81 10.88
C ASN A 45 -13.81 -1.58 10.00
N THR A 46 -12.77 -2.16 10.60
CA THR A 46 -11.74 -2.94 9.91
C THR A 46 -12.28 -4.11 9.08
N THR A 47 -13.50 -4.57 9.37
CA THR A 47 -14.17 -5.66 8.64
C THR A 47 -15.18 -5.18 7.60
N ARG A 48 -15.36 -3.86 7.47
CA ARG A 48 -16.32 -3.28 6.53
C ARG A 48 -15.78 -3.29 5.11
N HIS A 49 -16.68 -3.47 4.15
CA HIS A 49 -16.36 -3.62 2.72
C HIS A 49 -17.24 -2.73 1.86
N GLY A 50 -16.90 -2.70 0.56
CA GLY A 50 -17.66 -1.95 -0.44
C GLY A 50 -17.19 -0.51 -0.58
N LEU A 51 -17.75 0.20 -1.56
CA LEU A 51 -17.39 1.57 -1.94
C LEU A 51 -17.57 2.55 -0.77
N ALA A 52 -18.63 2.37 0.03
CA ALA A 52 -18.90 3.21 1.20
C ALA A 52 -17.77 3.19 2.25
N TRP A 53 -16.87 2.21 2.18
CA TRP A 53 -15.73 2.05 3.07
C TRP A 53 -14.38 2.30 2.38
N GLU A 54 -14.39 2.82 1.18
CA GLU A 54 -13.22 3.40 0.54
C GLU A 54 -13.03 4.84 1.04
N ARG A 55 -11.79 5.25 1.24
CA ARG A 55 -11.43 6.62 1.65
C ARG A 55 -10.53 7.26 0.63
N PRO A 56 -10.80 8.51 0.23
CA PRO A 56 -9.94 9.23 -0.70
C PRO A 56 -8.55 9.44 -0.09
N VAL A 57 -7.53 9.15 -0.87
CA VAL A 57 -6.13 9.33 -0.52
C VAL A 57 -5.34 9.89 -1.68
N SER A 58 -4.26 10.58 -1.39
CA SER A 58 -3.21 10.92 -2.35
C SER A 58 -2.05 9.94 -2.18
N VAL A 59 -1.56 9.40 -3.29
CA VAL A 59 -0.48 8.41 -3.32
C VAL A 59 0.67 8.96 -4.13
N GLU A 60 1.87 8.94 -3.56
CA GLU A 60 3.12 9.29 -4.25
C GLU A 60 4.08 8.10 -4.23
N TYR A 61 4.71 7.87 -5.35
CA TYR A 61 5.72 6.83 -5.54
C TYR A 61 7.05 7.48 -5.90
N PHE A 62 8.10 7.13 -5.18
CA PHE A 62 9.45 7.60 -5.40
C PHE A 62 10.36 6.39 -5.65
N PRO A 63 10.97 6.28 -6.84
CA PRO A 63 11.93 5.23 -7.13
C PRO A 63 13.22 5.41 -6.32
N PRO A 64 14.02 4.36 -6.11
CA PRO A 64 15.25 4.43 -5.32
C PRO A 64 16.31 5.36 -5.93
N GLU A 65 16.46 5.42 -7.24
CA GLU A 65 17.42 6.29 -7.94
C GLU A 65 16.89 6.70 -9.31
N GLY A 66 16.64 7.99 -9.52
CA GLY A 66 16.50 8.65 -10.82
C GLY A 66 15.49 8.08 -11.82
N GLY A 67 14.58 7.22 -11.37
CA GLY A 67 13.51 6.68 -12.20
C GLY A 67 12.27 7.57 -12.21
N ASP A 68 11.24 7.15 -12.95
CA ASP A 68 9.98 7.85 -13.02
C ASP A 68 9.21 7.73 -11.70
N SER A 69 8.62 8.83 -11.28
CA SER A 69 7.74 8.91 -10.13
C SER A 69 6.30 9.17 -10.57
N PHE A 70 5.34 8.90 -9.70
CA PHE A 70 3.96 9.32 -9.93
C PHE A 70 3.32 9.86 -8.67
N GLN A 71 2.31 10.69 -8.87
CA GLN A 71 1.34 11.09 -7.88
C GLN A 71 -0.07 10.83 -8.44
N ILE A 72 -0.93 10.21 -7.64
CA ILE A 72 -2.29 9.88 -8.05
C ILE A 72 -3.25 9.90 -6.86
N ASP A 73 -4.44 10.43 -7.07
CA ASP A 73 -5.53 10.32 -6.11
C ASP A 73 -6.33 9.04 -6.37
N CYS A 74 -6.65 8.32 -5.32
CA CYS A 74 -7.37 7.05 -5.41
C CYS A 74 -8.16 6.75 -4.13
N GLY A 75 -8.88 5.62 -4.11
CA GLY A 75 -9.54 5.10 -2.93
C GLY A 75 -8.63 4.14 -2.14
N LEU A 76 -8.65 4.23 -0.82
CA LEU A 76 -7.96 3.32 0.09
C LEU A 76 -8.97 2.52 0.91
N ARG A 77 -8.74 1.22 1.04
CA ARG A 77 -9.48 0.35 1.96
C ARG A 77 -8.53 -0.67 2.60
N LEU A 78 -8.87 -1.16 3.78
CA LEU A 78 -8.20 -2.33 4.33
C LEU A 78 -8.44 -3.55 3.42
N HIS A 79 -7.39 -4.32 3.20
CA HIS A 79 -7.44 -5.53 2.38
C HIS A 79 -7.36 -6.78 3.25
N GLY A 80 -8.24 -7.72 2.99
CA GLY A 80 -8.30 -8.99 3.67
C GLY A 80 -9.74 -9.53 3.64
N GLY A 81 -9.90 -10.74 4.13
CA GLY A 81 -11.21 -11.37 4.26
C GLY A 81 -11.86 -11.06 5.61
N GLN A 82 -12.71 -11.98 6.08
CA GLN A 82 -13.43 -11.88 7.35
C GLN A 82 -12.51 -11.68 8.57
N TYR A 83 -11.24 -12.06 8.45
CA TYR A 83 -10.22 -11.98 9.49
C TYR A 83 -9.14 -10.95 9.12
N ILE A 84 -9.52 -9.71 8.86
CA ILE A 84 -8.54 -8.64 8.77
C ILE A 84 -7.86 -8.51 10.11
N ARG A 85 -6.58 -8.85 10.15
CA ARG A 85 -5.77 -8.79 11.34
C ARG A 85 -4.80 -7.65 11.23
N GLU A 86 -4.64 -6.99 12.34
CA GLU A 86 -3.57 -6.07 12.57
C GLU A 86 -2.24 -6.83 12.49
N ARG A 87 -1.32 -6.32 11.68
CA ARG A 87 0.00 -6.89 11.58
C ARG A 87 0.91 -6.22 12.56
N TYR A 88 1.40 -6.96 13.52
CA TYR A 88 2.43 -6.49 14.42
C TYR A 88 3.67 -7.39 14.34
N ASP A 89 4.82 -6.84 14.63
CA ASP A 89 6.02 -7.64 14.82
C ASP A 89 5.93 -8.38 16.17
N PRO A 90 5.89 -9.71 16.18
CA PRO A 90 5.81 -10.49 17.41
C PRO A 90 7.04 -10.30 18.32
N ARG A 91 8.12 -9.73 17.79
CA ARG A 91 9.34 -9.39 18.57
C ARG A 91 9.30 -7.98 19.15
N GLY A 92 8.25 -7.21 18.87
CA GLY A 92 8.12 -5.85 19.35
C GLY A 92 9.07 -4.85 18.71
N ALA A 93 9.75 -5.22 17.61
CA ALA A 93 10.71 -4.35 16.94
C ALA A 93 10.04 -3.23 16.16
N LEU A 94 8.78 -3.42 15.74
CA LEU A 94 7.99 -2.39 15.07
C LEU A 94 6.99 -1.78 16.06
N PRO A 95 7.01 -0.45 16.25
CA PRO A 95 6.18 0.21 17.26
C PRO A 95 4.72 0.40 16.84
N PHE A 96 4.29 -0.17 15.72
CA PHE A 96 2.95 0.03 15.16
C PHE A 96 2.47 -1.19 14.41
N ASN A 97 1.17 -1.31 14.38
CA ASN A 97 0.50 -2.37 13.66
C ASN A 97 0.49 -2.11 12.16
N LYS A 98 0.68 -3.18 11.37
CA LYS A 98 0.73 -3.13 9.92
C LYS A 98 -0.47 -3.86 9.34
N TYR A 99 -1.30 -3.15 8.62
CA TYR A 99 -2.42 -3.70 7.85
C TYR A 99 -2.03 -3.92 6.39
N SER A 100 -2.73 -4.83 5.72
CA SER A 100 -2.77 -4.84 4.27
C SER A 100 -3.81 -3.85 3.79
N TYR A 101 -3.49 -3.14 2.70
CA TYR A 101 -4.38 -2.17 2.09
C TYR A 101 -4.62 -2.51 0.63
N ARG A 102 -5.68 -1.95 0.07
CA ARG A 102 -5.91 -1.94 -1.38
C ARG A 102 -6.18 -0.52 -1.83
N LEU A 103 -5.45 -0.11 -2.85
CA LEU A 103 -5.66 1.11 -3.59
C LEU A 103 -6.61 0.83 -4.75
N TYR A 104 -7.62 1.68 -4.93
CA TYR A 104 -8.61 1.58 -6.00
C TYR A 104 -8.53 2.82 -6.86
N PHE A 105 -8.13 2.66 -8.10
CA PHE A 105 -8.05 3.75 -9.07
C PHE A 105 -9.42 3.87 -9.76
N ARG A 106 -10.18 4.88 -9.33
CA ARG A 106 -11.55 5.13 -9.79
C ARG A 106 -11.73 6.59 -10.17
N GLY A 107 -12.58 6.87 -11.14
CA GLY A 107 -12.93 8.22 -11.53
C GLY A 107 -13.56 9.07 -10.42
N ASP A 108 -14.08 8.44 -9.36
CA ASP A 108 -14.61 9.13 -8.17
C ASP A 108 -13.53 9.85 -7.36
N TYR A 109 -12.28 9.44 -7.46
CA TYR A 109 -11.16 9.98 -6.68
C TYR A 109 -10.15 10.75 -7.53
N GLY A 110 -9.94 10.32 -8.78
CA GLY A 110 -8.93 10.85 -9.68
C GLY A 110 -8.95 10.13 -11.01
N PRO A 111 -7.79 9.89 -11.64
CA PRO A 111 -7.71 9.04 -12.83
C PRO A 111 -8.27 7.65 -12.56
N GLY A 112 -9.08 7.14 -13.50
CA GLY A 112 -9.74 5.85 -13.37
C GLY A 112 -8.80 4.64 -13.38
N ARG A 113 -7.52 4.85 -13.67
CA ARG A 113 -6.45 3.84 -13.69
C ARG A 113 -5.12 4.46 -13.28
N LEU A 114 -4.27 3.66 -12.70
CA LEU A 114 -2.84 3.98 -12.59
C LEU A 114 -2.16 3.52 -13.88
N GLU A 115 -1.66 4.44 -14.68
CA GLU A 115 -0.85 4.17 -15.87
C GLU A 115 0.62 4.38 -15.53
N PHE A 116 1.29 3.29 -15.12
CA PHE A 116 2.68 3.32 -14.69
C PHE A 116 3.28 1.91 -14.72
N PRO A 117 4.53 1.71 -15.20
CA PRO A 117 5.21 0.41 -15.22
C PRO A 117 5.68 0.00 -13.82
N LEU A 118 4.72 -0.32 -12.95
CA LEU A 118 4.94 -0.57 -11.52
C LEU A 118 5.82 -1.80 -11.24
N PHE A 119 5.78 -2.80 -12.13
CA PHE A 119 6.53 -4.05 -11.98
C PHE A 119 7.50 -4.22 -13.16
N PRO A 120 8.83 -4.24 -12.92
CA PRO A 120 9.83 -4.25 -13.98
C PRO A 120 9.76 -5.46 -14.94
N ASP A 121 9.26 -6.59 -14.43
CA ASP A 121 9.14 -7.86 -15.14
C ASP A 121 7.72 -8.13 -15.64
N CYS A 122 6.87 -7.11 -15.73
CA CYS A 122 5.48 -7.21 -16.18
C CYS A 122 5.22 -6.25 -17.35
N ALA A 123 4.64 -6.77 -18.42
CA ALA A 123 4.23 -5.95 -19.57
C ALA A 123 2.98 -5.08 -19.30
N VAL A 124 2.27 -5.35 -18.21
CA VAL A 124 1.08 -4.59 -17.81
C VAL A 124 1.52 -3.28 -17.15
N THR A 125 1.06 -2.17 -17.67
CA THR A 125 1.37 -0.82 -17.18
C THR A 125 0.14 -0.03 -16.73
N ALA A 126 -1.06 -0.63 -16.79
CA ALA A 126 -2.30 0.01 -16.40
C ALA A 126 -3.05 -0.85 -15.37
N PHE A 127 -3.39 -0.26 -14.23
CA PHE A 127 -3.97 -0.96 -13.09
C PHE A 127 -5.23 -0.27 -12.57
N ASP A 128 -6.31 -1.05 -12.37
CA ASP A 128 -7.53 -0.58 -11.70
C ASP A 128 -7.40 -0.62 -10.18
N SER A 129 -6.51 -1.46 -9.67
CA SER A 129 -6.19 -1.53 -8.23
C SER A 129 -4.87 -2.24 -7.98
N VAL A 130 -4.24 -1.92 -6.85
CA VAL A 130 -3.06 -2.63 -6.33
C VAL A 130 -3.23 -2.98 -4.87
N VAL A 131 -2.60 -4.06 -4.43
CA VAL A 131 -2.65 -4.51 -3.05
C VAL A 131 -1.31 -4.27 -2.37
N LEU A 132 -1.32 -3.55 -1.26
CA LEU A 132 -0.20 -3.37 -0.35
C LEU A 132 -0.27 -4.47 0.71
N ARG A 133 0.56 -5.49 0.61
CA ARG A 133 0.52 -6.66 1.49
C ARG A 133 1.36 -6.46 2.74
N ALA A 134 0.76 -6.69 3.90
CA ALA A 134 1.48 -6.67 5.17
C ALA A 134 2.34 -7.93 5.40
N GLY A 135 2.17 -8.97 4.59
CA GLY A 135 2.90 -10.23 4.73
C GLY A 135 2.53 -11.01 5.99
N MET A 136 1.23 -11.13 6.33
CA MET A 136 0.78 -11.71 7.58
C MET A 136 1.23 -13.16 7.81
N ASN A 137 1.21 -13.98 6.77
CA ASN A 137 1.63 -15.38 6.83
C ASN A 137 3.14 -15.54 6.59
N ASP A 138 3.82 -14.46 6.29
CA ASP A 138 5.26 -14.42 6.04
C ASP A 138 5.95 -13.47 7.04
N HIS A 139 5.60 -13.64 8.33
CA HIS A 139 6.10 -12.79 9.42
C HIS A 139 7.49 -13.19 9.91
N SER A 140 8.00 -14.34 9.46
CA SER A 140 9.34 -14.79 9.79
C SER A 140 10.34 -14.22 8.79
N ASN A 141 11.50 -13.81 9.26
CA ASN A 141 12.60 -13.46 8.38
C ASN A 141 12.96 -14.65 7.47
N PRO A 142 13.14 -14.48 6.15
CA PRO A 142 13.44 -13.21 5.46
C PRO A 142 12.24 -12.48 4.82
N PHE A 143 11.00 -12.76 5.14
CA PHE A 143 9.79 -12.11 4.58
C PHE A 143 9.62 -12.24 3.05
N LEU A 144 10.26 -13.21 2.44
CA LEU A 144 10.36 -13.38 0.99
C LEU A 144 9.52 -14.54 0.45
N ARG A 145 8.95 -15.37 1.31
CA ARG A 145 8.32 -16.64 0.93
C ARG A 145 7.19 -16.45 -0.07
N ASP A 146 6.33 -15.50 0.19
CA ASP A 146 5.18 -15.23 -0.67
C ASP A 146 5.62 -14.76 -2.07
N GLU A 147 6.55 -13.81 -2.13
CA GLU A 147 7.10 -13.32 -3.40
C GLU A 147 7.90 -14.39 -4.14
N LEU A 148 8.74 -15.15 -3.44
CA LEU A 148 9.49 -16.26 -4.02
C LEU A 148 8.57 -17.31 -4.63
N THR A 149 7.52 -17.71 -3.91
CA THR A 149 6.55 -18.69 -4.39
C THR A 149 5.85 -18.22 -5.66
N ARG A 150 5.45 -16.93 -5.72
CA ARG A 150 4.82 -16.36 -6.92
C ARG A 150 5.77 -16.32 -8.11
N ARG A 151 7.03 -15.93 -7.90
CA ARG A 151 8.05 -15.92 -8.95
C ARG A 151 8.35 -17.34 -9.48
N LEU A 152 8.49 -18.31 -8.59
CA LEU A 152 8.68 -19.71 -8.99
C LEU A 152 7.47 -20.24 -9.77
N ALA A 153 6.24 -19.94 -9.34
CA ALA A 153 5.04 -20.32 -10.08
C ALA A 153 5.01 -19.71 -11.48
N ALA A 154 5.35 -18.42 -11.61
CA ALA A 154 5.46 -17.77 -12.92
C ALA A 154 6.51 -18.43 -13.82
N GLN A 155 7.68 -18.82 -13.29
CA GLN A 155 8.72 -19.51 -14.05
C GLN A 155 8.28 -20.90 -14.54
N THR A 156 7.33 -21.54 -13.88
CA THR A 156 6.74 -22.83 -14.35
C THR A 156 5.62 -22.61 -15.38
N GLY A 157 5.39 -21.39 -15.85
CA GLY A 157 4.33 -21.06 -16.79
C GLY A 157 2.93 -20.92 -16.15
N GLN A 158 2.84 -20.93 -14.83
CA GLN A 158 1.59 -20.69 -14.12
C GLN A 158 1.25 -19.20 -14.07
N VAL A 159 -0.04 -18.89 -14.08
CA VAL A 159 -0.50 -17.50 -13.85
C VAL A 159 -0.21 -17.12 -12.40
N ALA A 160 0.63 -16.11 -12.22
CA ALA A 160 0.98 -15.58 -10.91
C ALA A 160 0.87 -14.05 -10.90
N SER A 161 0.56 -13.49 -9.73
CA SER A 161 0.56 -12.04 -9.56
C SER A 161 1.99 -11.52 -9.45
N HIS A 162 2.27 -10.40 -10.12
CA HIS A 162 3.53 -9.67 -9.95
C HIS A 162 3.56 -8.91 -8.62
N GLY A 163 4.74 -8.68 -8.10
CA GLY A 163 4.95 -7.94 -6.87
C GLY A 163 6.34 -7.31 -6.79
N THR A 164 6.43 -6.27 -5.99
CA THR A 164 7.68 -5.61 -5.64
C THR A 164 7.63 -5.15 -4.19
N PHE A 165 8.81 -4.96 -3.58
CA PHE A 165 8.90 -4.43 -2.22
C PHE A 165 8.97 -2.91 -2.27
N VAL A 166 8.32 -2.25 -1.31
CA VAL A 166 8.32 -0.81 -1.14
C VAL A 166 8.52 -0.44 0.32
N GLN A 167 9.09 0.72 0.57
CA GLN A 167 9.06 1.38 1.88
C GLN A 167 7.72 2.11 2.00
N PHE A 168 6.83 1.62 2.83
CA PHE A 168 5.47 2.16 2.93
C PHE A 168 5.33 3.18 4.05
N TYR A 169 4.79 4.34 3.71
CA TYR A 169 4.44 5.40 4.64
C TYR A 169 2.94 5.71 4.57
N LEU A 170 2.31 5.89 5.72
CA LEU A 170 0.92 6.32 5.84
C LEU A 170 0.87 7.55 6.74
N ASN A 171 0.43 8.69 6.18
CA ASN A 171 0.44 9.99 6.85
C ASN A 171 1.81 10.32 7.48
N GLY A 172 2.89 10.07 6.74
CA GLY A 172 4.26 10.31 7.20
C GLY A 172 4.81 9.26 8.17
N ALA A 173 3.97 8.35 8.68
CA ALA A 173 4.42 7.28 9.57
C ALA A 173 4.90 6.06 8.76
N TYR A 174 6.13 5.63 9.01
CA TYR A 174 6.70 4.42 8.40
C TYR A 174 5.94 3.16 8.85
N LYS A 175 5.58 2.30 7.90
CA LYS A 175 4.82 1.07 8.13
C LYS A 175 5.54 -0.21 7.66
N GLY A 176 6.78 -0.09 7.19
CA GLY A 176 7.60 -1.21 6.74
C GLY A 176 7.73 -1.34 5.25
#